data_5c50a96ba13e29551d6a122347175e31
#
_entry.id   5c50a96ba13e29551d6a122347175e31
#
_cell.length_a   1.000
_cell.length_b   1.000
_cell.length_c   1.000
_cell.angle_alpha   90.00
_cell.angle_beta   90.00
_cell.angle_gamma   90.00
#
_symmetry.space_group_name_H-M   'P 1'
#
loop_
_entity.id
_entity.type
_entity.pdbx_description
1 polymer ?
#
loop_
_entity_poly.entity_id
_entity_poly.type
_entity_poly.pdbx_seq_one_letter_code
_entity_poly.pdbx_strand_id
1 'polypeptide(L)'
;PVPVFLYLPLSPSISNTCFVFHRYIFEVSRRYPKALVVVLLEATKNYNKILETCCAEADKDACINEKATEAKKKFREIIEEQEYTCYNLKKYGKDKLHALKFIETHEKFVNANQETISHIVKVVVHIYEEICKGNSVEVLVDRIALSQYVCEHKDAISSNIAPCCEKPLVERPSCLATIENDVRSPDLPPPSGEILKETEACKSYTEHKDDYKESFLFTLTRNHPELSKLIDLEILHKYEQLLEKCCQLEDHVQCLHTGEEQLKLYINKINEVVKNNCNNYKEIGGYFFQNEYLIKYSKIIPQAPTSKLIELTEKVAKVAEKCCHLDSNHQVLCALENTDKVIGSICSYHEEHNTNKQICHCCESSFISRWECINNLGPDPSYVPPPFKPKTLDAPENLCSPNEETVQKSKQGLLSDLIKSKPNIPDEELAVGILAFRELQTDCCAAENKKECFDTKGQKLVEQLQSGHITE
;
A
#
# COMPACT_ATOMS: atom_id res chain seq x y z
N PRO A 1 -5.99 24.18 -9.16
CA PRO A 1 -5.04 24.77 -10.10
C PRO A 1 -4.49 23.68 -10.99
N VAL A 2 -4.92 23.68 -12.25
CA VAL A 2 -4.49 22.74 -13.29
C VAL A 2 -2.95 22.76 -13.35
N PRO A 3 -2.25 21.62 -13.32
CA PRO A 3 -0.80 21.63 -13.32
C PRO A 3 -0.28 22.04 -14.69
N VAL A 4 0.51 23.09 -14.71
CA VAL A 4 1.21 23.70 -15.85
C VAL A 4 2.23 22.74 -16.54
N PHE A 5 1.97 21.44 -16.57
CA PHE A 5 2.82 20.47 -17.28
C PHE A 5 2.60 20.43 -18.79
N LEU A 6 1.57 21.09 -19.32
CA LEU A 6 1.07 20.86 -20.67
C LEU A 6 1.21 22.02 -21.66
N TYR A 7 1.73 23.17 -21.24
CA TYR A 7 1.91 24.28 -22.17
C TYR A 7 3.37 24.75 -22.20
N LEU A 8 4.19 24.00 -22.96
CA LEU A 8 5.39 24.53 -23.53
C LEU A 8 5.21 24.53 -25.05
N PRO A 9 5.17 25.70 -25.72
CA PRO A 9 5.11 25.73 -27.17
C PRO A 9 6.35 25.04 -27.74
N LEU A 10 6.13 23.95 -28.43
CA LEU A 10 7.15 23.24 -29.20
C LEU A 10 7.53 24.13 -30.40
N SER A 11 8.66 24.83 -30.30
CA SER A 11 9.28 25.46 -31.47
C SER A 11 10.32 24.50 -32.10
N PRO A 12 10.31 24.30 -33.41
CA PRO A 12 11.07 23.24 -34.06
C PRO A 12 12.49 23.68 -34.40
N SER A 13 13.44 23.39 -33.52
CA SER A 13 14.84 23.32 -33.93
C SER A 13 15.64 22.42 -32.98
N ILE A 14 16.55 21.64 -33.56
CA ILE A 14 17.38 20.61 -32.89
C ILE A 14 18.23 21.18 -31.72
N SER A 15 18.42 22.49 -31.63
CA SER A 15 19.06 23.13 -30.48
C SER A 15 18.17 23.22 -29.21
N ASN A 16 16.89 22.92 -29.33
CA ASN A 16 15.91 23.00 -28.23
C ASN A 16 15.82 21.74 -27.35
N THR A 17 16.29 20.58 -27.81
CA THR A 17 16.20 19.33 -27.01
C THR A 17 16.98 19.40 -25.70
N CYS A 18 18.16 20.02 -25.73
CA CYS A 18 18.96 20.22 -24.52
C CYS A 18 18.28 21.20 -23.52
N PHE A 19 17.58 22.20 -24.03
CA PHE A 19 16.87 23.20 -23.22
C PHE A 19 15.62 22.62 -22.56
N VAL A 20 14.91 21.73 -23.26
CA VAL A 20 13.74 21.02 -22.76
C VAL A 20 14.15 20.03 -21.66
N PHE A 21 15.27 19.33 -21.84
CA PHE A 21 15.84 18.41 -20.87
C PHE A 21 16.15 19.11 -19.53
N HIS A 22 16.92 20.20 -19.56
CA HIS A 22 17.29 20.93 -18.34
C HIS A 22 16.09 21.53 -17.62
N ARG A 23 15.11 22.03 -18.37
CA ARG A 23 13.91 22.59 -17.80
C ARG A 23 13.02 21.52 -17.16
N TYR A 24 12.89 20.37 -17.79
CA TYR A 24 12.10 19.25 -17.24
C TYR A 24 12.70 18.74 -15.93
N ILE A 25 14.00 18.44 -15.89
CA ILE A 25 14.67 17.98 -14.67
C ILE A 25 14.60 19.01 -13.54
N PHE A 26 14.73 20.30 -13.85
CA PHE A 26 14.58 21.38 -12.89
C PHE A 26 13.17 21.43 -12.28
N GLU A 27 12.14 21.37 -13.11
CA GLU A 27 10.75 21.40 -12.64
C GLU A 27 10.37 20.14 -11.84
N VAL A 28 10.86 18.97 -12.23
CA VAL A 28 10.59 17.72 -11.50
C VAL A 28 11.35 17.71 -10.16
N SER A 29 12.62 18.10 -10.14
CA SER A 29 13.41 18.17 -8.90
C SER A 29 12.86 19.18 -7.90
N ARG A 30 12.34 20.32 -8.38
CA ARG A 30 11.68 21.32 -7.54
C ARG A 30 10.39 20.79 -6.89
N ARG A 31 9.64 19.93 -7.59
CA ARG A 31 8.38 19.36 -7.08
C ARG A 31 8.60 18.14 -6.20
N TYR A 32 9.68 17.42 -6.44
CA TYR A 32 10.04 16.22 -5.71
C TYR A 32 11.47 16.36 -5.15
N PRO A 33 11.70 17.26 -4.20
CA PRO A 33 13.04 17.56 -3.70
C PRO A 33 13.71 16.40 -2.97
N LYS A 34 12.94 15.39 -2.58
CA LYS A 34 13.45 14.15 -1.95
C LYS A 34 13.71 13.03 -2.96
N ALA A 35 13.35 13.21 -4.24
CA ALA A 35 13.61 12.19 -5.25
C ALA A 35 15.11 12.07 -5.51
N LEU A 36 15.59 10.83 -5.59
CA LEU A 36 16.98 10.55 -5.93
C LEU A 36 17.33 11.05 -7.33
N VAL A 37 18.54 11.53 -7.52
CA VAL A 37 19.03 11.99 -8.83
C VAL A 37 18.88 10.91 -9.90
N VAL A 38 19.12 9.63 -9.57
CA VAL A 38 18.94 8.51 -10.49
C VAL A 38 17.48 8.39 -10.97
N VAL A 39 16.52 8.57 -10.10
CA VAL A 39 15.08 8.53 -10.44
C VAL A 39 14.68 9.73 -11.31
N LEU A 40 15.22 10.90 -11.01
CA LEU A 40 15.01 12.12 -11.81
C LEU A 40 15.59 11.99 -13.21
N LEU A 41 16.80 11.41 -13.34
CA LEU A 41 17.45 11.15 -14.63
C LEU A 41 16.66 10.13 -15.46
N GLU A 42 16.17 9.07 -14.85
CA GLU A 42 15.35 8.07 -15.53
C GLU A 42 13.99 8.65 -15.98
N ALA A 43 13.34 9.43 -15.14
CA ALA A 43 12.11 10.14 -15.52
C ALA A 43 12.35 11.08 -16.72
N THR A 44 13.50 11.75 -16.75
CA THR A 44 13.87 12.65 -17.84
C THR A 44 14.17 11.88 -19.14
N LYS A 45 14.86 10.74 -19.03
CA LYS A 45 15.10 9.84 -20.19
C LYS A 45 13.78 9.32 -20.76
N ASN A 46 12.85 8.91 -19.91
CA ASN A 46 11.53 8.46 -20.33
C ASN A 46 10.72 9.57 -20.98
N TYR A 47 10.78 10.79 -20.45
CA TYR A 47 10.12 11.95 -21.05
C TYR A 47 10.66 12.26 -22.46
N ASN A 48 11.98 12.23 -22.67
CA ASN A 48 12.58 12.39 -23.98
C ASN A 48 12.10 11.32 -24.97
N LYS A 49 12.06 10.05 -24.55
CA LYS A 49 11.55 8.96 -25.37
C LYS A 49 10.08 9.16 -25.76
N ILE A 50 9.25 9.71 -24.86
CA ILE A 50 7.87 10.08 -25.15
C ILE A 50 7.83 11.15 -26.24
N LEU A 51 8.64 12.20 -26.13
CA LEU A 51 8.71 13.27 -27.12
C LEU A 51 9.16 12.73 -28.49
N GLU A 52 10.22 11.93 -28.54
CA GLU A 52 10.72 11.29 -29.78
C GLU A 52 9.63 10.45 -30.45
N THR A 53 8.89 9.66 -29.68
CA THR A 53 7.83 8.81 -30.21
C THR A 53 6.62 9.64 -30.67
N CYS A 54 6.14 10.55 -29.84
CA CYS A 54 4.91 11.29 -30.11
C CYS A 54 5.09 12.40 -31.16
N CYS A 55 6.29 12.94 -31.33
CA CYS A 55 6.55 13.92 -32.40
C CYS A 55 6.42 13.34 -33.80
N ALA A 56 6.47 12.02 -33.97
CA ALA A 56 6.23 11.33 -35.22
C ALA A 56 4.77 11.00 -35.52
N GLU A 57 3.87 11.13 -34.50
CA GLU A 57 2.46 10.82 -34.61
C GLU A 57 1.64 11.97 -35.25
N ALA A 58 0.49 11.62 -35.83
CA ALA A 58 -0.41 12.61 -36.46
C ALA A 58 -1.05 13.53 -35.41
N ASP A 59 -1.49 12.98 -34.27
CA ASP A 59 -2.01 13.74 -33.11
C ASP A 59 -0.97 13.72 -31.98
N LYS A 60 -0.03 14.67 -32.04
CA LYS A 60 1.07 14.79 -31.10
C LYS A 60 0.60 15.06 -29.68
N ASP A 61 -0.39 15.93 -29.55
CA ASP A 61 -0.87 16.38 -28.25
C ASP A 61 -1.61 15.27 -27.52
N ALA A 62 -2.45 14.50 -28.18
CA ALA A 62 -3.12 13.34 -27.59
C ALA A 62 -2.09 12.28 -27.15
N CYS A 63 -1.11 11.94 -28.02
CA CYS A 63 -0.06 10.99 -27.70
C CYS A 63 0.78 11.42 -26.51
N ILE A 64 1.22 12.69 -26.46
CA ILE A 64 2.03 13.22 -25.35
C ILE A 64 1.21 13.19 -24.05
N ASN A 65 -0.05 13.59 -24.08
CA ASN A 65 -0.92 13.62 -22.89
C ASN A 65 -1.12 12.23 -22.30
N GLU A 66 -1.41 11.24 -23.12
CA GLU A 66 -1.61 9.85 -22.69
C GLU A 66 -0.32 9.28 -22.07
N LYS A 67 0.78 9.28 -22.84
CA LYS A 67 2.06 8.70 -22.37
C LYS A 67 2.68 9.46 -21.20
N ALA A 68 2.56 10.79 -21.16
CA ALA A 68 3.04 11.59 -20.04
C ALA A 68 2.21 11.33 -18.76
N THR A 69 0.92 11.05 -18.89
CA THR A 69 0.06 10.68 -17.75
C THR A 69 0.49 9.34 -17.16
N GLU A 70 0.75 8.34 -17.99
CA GLU A 70 1.25 7.04 -17.57
C GLU A 70 2.65 7.15 -16.92
N ALA A 71 3.57 7.87 -17.56
CA ALA A 71 4.92 8.09 -17.02
C ALA A 71 4.90 8.81 -15.67
N LYS A 72 4.02 9.79 -15.50
CA LYS A 72 3.81 10.51 -14.23
C LYS A 72 3.25 9.59 -13.15
N LYS A 73 2.34 8.68 -13.50
CA LYS A 73 1.81 7.67 -12.57
C LYS A 73 2.93 6.76 -12.09
N LYS A 74 3.71 6.16 -12.99
CA LYS A 74 4.87 5.30 -12.67
C LYS A 74 5.92 6.03 -11.82
N PHE A 75 6.24 7.28 -12.17
CA PHE A 75 7.18 8.08 -11.37
C PHE A 75 6.70 8.29 -9.95
N ARG A 76 5.41 8.58 -9.75
CA ARG A 76 4.80 8.76 -8.43
C ARG A 76 4.84 7.45 -7.63
N GLU A 77 4.54 6.31 -8.26
CA GLU A 77 4.62 5.00 -7.64
C GLU A 77 6.04 4.69 -7.12
N ILE A 78 7.08 5.05 -7.87
CA ILE A 78 8.49 4.91 -7.44
C ILE A 78 8.79 5.77 -6.21
N ILE A 79 8.33 7.02 -6.17
CA ILE A 79 8.54 7.91 -5.03
C ILE A 79 7.79 7.41 -3.80
N GLU A 80 6.53 7.00 -3.96
CA GLU A 80 5.72 6.45 -2.86
C GLU A 80 6.35 5.17 -2.29
N GLU A 81 6.89 4.29 -3.13
CA GLU A 81 7.59 3.09 -2.70
C GLU A 81 8.89 3.41 -1.94
N GLN A 82 9.65 4.40 -2.41
CA GLN A 82 10.85 4.89 -1.72
C GLN A 82 10.49 5.46 -0.34
N GLU A 83 9.49 6.34 -0.26
CA GLU A 83 9.04 6.94 0.99
C GLU A 83 8.52 5.87 1.98
N TYR A 84 7.76 4.92 1.49
CA TYR A 84 7.27 3.78 2.27
C TYR A 84 8.41 2.91 2.82
N THR A 85 9.41 2.60 1.99
CA THR A 85 10.57 1.80 2.42
C THR A 85 11.40 2.54 3.46
N CYS A 86 11.63 3.85 3.28
CA CYS A 86 12.36 4.65 4.27
C CYS A 86 11.59 4.83 5.58
N TYR A 87 10.26 4.96 5.51
CA TYR A 87 9.42 4.94 6.70
C TYR A 87 9.58 3.63 7.48
N ASN A 88 9.49 2.49 6.78
CA ASN A 88 9.63 1.17 7.41
C ASN A 88 11.03 0.95 7.99
N LEU A 89 12.09 1.35 7.26
CA LEU A 89 13.46 1.27 7.77
C LEU A 89 13.64 2.09 9.05
N LYS A 90 13.12 3.31 9.08
CA LYS A 90 13.19 4.18 10.26
C LYS A 90 12.42 3.61 11.44
N LYS A 91 11.25 3.02 11.20
CA LYS A 91 10.34 2.57 12.23
C LYS A 91 10.66 1.19 12.76
N TYR A 92 10.97 0.23 11.89
CA TYR A 92 11.13 -1.18 12.22
C TYR A 92 12.59 -1.65 12.20
N GLY A 93 13.49 -0.79 11.77
CA GLY A 93 14.92 -1.10 11.74
C GLY A 93 15.39 -1.92 10.55
N LYS A 94 16.70 -2.13 10.51
CA LYS A 94 17.42 -2.81 9.43
C LYS A 94 17.05 -4.28 9.31
N ASP A 95 16.86 -4.98 10.43
CA ASP A 95 16.59 -6.44 10.43
C ASP A 95 15.25 -6.77 9.75
N LYS A 96 14.21 -5.95 9.98
CA LYS A 96 12.91 -6.14 9.30
C LYS A 96 13.02 -5.83 7.80
N LEU A 97 13.77 -4.80 7.41
CA LEU A 97 14.02 -4.52 6.01
C LEU A 97 14.81 -5.66 5.35
N HIS A 98 15.83 -6.20 6.06
CA HIS A 98 16.62 -7.32 5.58
C HIS A 98 15.74 -8.55 5.31
N ALA A 99 14.89 -8.94 6.27
CA ALA A 99 13.98 -10.06 6.11
C ALA A 99 13.01 -9.87 4.92
N LEU A 100 12.43 -8.65 4.77
CA LEU A 100 11.58 -8.32 3.64
C LEU A 100 12.31 -8.47 2.30
N LYS A 101 13.51 -7.89 2.21
CA LYS A 101 14.31 -7.95 0.97
C LYS A 101 14.84 -9.35 0.69
N PHE A 102 15.03 -10.17 1.72
CA PHE A 102 15.39 -11.57 1.56
C PHE A 102 14.27 -12.35 0.86
N ILE A 103 13.04 -12.21 1.35
CA ILE A 103 11.86 -12.84 0.75
C ILE A 103 11.68 -12.37 -0.70
N GLU A 104 11.67 -11.06 -0.95
CA GLU A 104 11.51 -10.47 -2.29
C GLU A 104 12.60 -10.95 -3.28
N THR A 105 13.83 -11.07 -2.81
CA THR A 105 14.95 -11.53 -3.67
C THR A 105 14.84 -13.02 -3.95
N HIS A 106 14.44 -13.82 -2.96
CA HIS A 106 14.25 -15.26 -3.13
C HIS A 106 13.04 -15.59 -4.04
N GLU A 107 11.93 -14.87 -3.89
CA GLU A 107 10.78 -14.99 -4.81
C GLU A 107 11.17 -14.68 -6.26
N LYS A 108 12.04 -13.67 -6.44
CA LYS A 108 12.54 -13.28 -7.76
C LYS A 108 13.49 -14.31 -8.37
N PHE A 109 14.37 -14.88 -7.57
CA PHE A 109 15.43 -15.82 -7.96
C PHE A 109 15.26 -17.16 -7.24
N VAL A 110 14.10 -17.78 -7.37
CA VAL A 110 13.71 -18.99 -6.64
C VAL A 110 14.66 -20.18 -6.81
N ASN A 111 15.45 -20.19 -7.89
CA ASN A 111 16.42 -21.25 -8.19
C ASN A 111 17.82 -20.99 -7.60
N ALA A 112 18.10 -19.77 -7.13
CA ALA A 112 19.37 -19.40 -6.53
C ALA A 112 19.56 -20.09 -5.14
N ASN A 113 20.82 -20.29 -4.74
CA ASN A 113 21.12 -20.80 -3.41
C ASN A 113 21.05 -19.69 -2.34
N GLN A 114 20.96 -20.10 -1.07
CA GLN A 114 20.82 -19.18 0.06
C GLN A 114 22.00 -18.19 0.16
N GLU A 115 23.24 -18.63 -0.03
CA GLU A 115 24.42 -17.78 0.08
C GLU A 115 24.39 -16.62 -0.92
N THR A 116 24.02 -16.91 -2.16
CA THR A 116 23.87 -15.90 -3.22
C THR A 116 22.75 -14.92 -2.88
N ILE A 117 21.59 -15.40 -2.42
CA ILE A 117 20.50 -14.53 -1.99
C ILE A 117 20.93 -13.63 -0.83
N SER A 118 21.58 -14.19 0.19
CA SER A 118 22.09 -13.43 1.34
C SER A 118 23.06 -12.32 0.92
N HIS A 119 23.97 -12.61 -0.02
CA HIS A 119 24.90 -11.60 -0.52
C HIS A 119 24.18 -10.46 -1.23
N ILE A 120 23.26 -10.77 -2.14
CA ILE A 120 22.46 -9.77 -2.87
C ILE A 120 21.69 -8.91 -1.87
N VAL A 121 21.03 -9.52 -0.89
CA VAL A 121 20.20 -8.83 0.09
C VAL A 121 21.00 -7.87 0.96
N LYS A 122 22.19 -8.28 1.43
CA LYS A 122 23.08 -7.39 2.20
C LYS A 122 23.39 -6.10 1.45
N VAL A 123 23.70 -6.20 0.14
CA VAL A 123 23.97 -5.02 -0.70
C VAL A 123 22.68 -4.22 -0.97
N VAL A 124 21.56 -4.88 -1.23
CA VAL A 124 20.26 -4.20 -1.44
C VAL A 124 19.83 -3.40 -0.21
N VAL A 125 19.98 -3.98 0.98
CA VAL A 125 19.66 -3.28 2.24
C VAL A 125 20.55 -2.05 2.43
N HIS A 126 21.86 -2.18 2.15
CA HIS A 126 22.77 -1.04 2.18
C HIS A 126 22.37 0.06 1.21
N ILE A 127 22.02 -0.29 -0.01
CA ILE A 127 21.48 0.66 -1.01
C ILE A 127 20.26 1.42 -0.46
N TYR A 128 19.32 0.74 0.21
CA TYR A 128 18.15 1.39 0.80
C TYR A 128 18.52 2.28 1.98
N GLU A 129 19.50 1.93 2.80
CA GLU A 129 20.04 2.83 3.84
C GLU A 129 20.57 4.13 3.22
N GLU A 130 21.31 4.05 2.12
CA GLU A 130 21.86 5.21 1.42
C GLU A 130 20.78 6.03 0.68
N ILE A 131 19.76 5.36 0.12
CA ILE A 131 18.55 6.01 -0.43
C ILE A 131 17.89 6.89 0.64
N CYS A 132 17.69 6.34 1.82
CA CYS A 132 16.97 7.02 2.90
C CYS A 132 17.80 8.15 3.55
N LYS A 133 19.11 8.13 3.40
CA LYS A 133 20.03 9.23 3.74
C LYS A 133 20.10 10.31 2.66
N GLY A 134 19.61 10.03 1.43
CA GLY A 134 19.71 10.93 0.28
C GLY A 134 21.06 10.90 -0.44
N ASN A 135 21.89 9.87 -0.22
CA ASN A 135 23.23 9.73 -0.80
C ASN A 135 23.19 9.22 -2.24
N SER A 136 22.69 10.05 -3.16
CA SER A 136 22.41 9.65 -4.56
C SER A 136 23.62 9.10 -5.32
N VAL A 137 24.84 9.55 -5.04
CA VAL A 137 26.07 9.09 -5.71
C VAL A 137 26.40 7.67 -5.25
N GLU A 138 26.39 7.44 -3.94
CA GLU A 138 26.62 6.12 -3.32
C GLU A 138 25.64 5.10 -3.87
N VAL A 139 24.35 5.45 -3.85
CA VAL A 139 23.27 4.60 -4.42
C VAL A 139 23.55 4.22 -5.89
N LEU A 140 24.05 5.14 -6.71
CA LEU A 140 24.37 4.84 -8.11
C LEU A 140 25.54 3.87 -8.21
N VAL A 141 26.62 4.10 -7.46
CA VAL A 141 27.83 3.25 -7.43
C VAL A 141 27.47 1.85 -6.98
N ASP A 142 26.75 1.71 -5.86
CA ASP A 142 26.39 0.42 -5.30
C ASP A 142 25.44 -0.38 -6.19
N ARG A 143 24.48 0.29 -6.85
CA ARG A 143 23.59 -0.35 -7.82
C ARG A 143 24.35 -0.86 -9.04
N ILE A 144 25.37 -0.14 -9.51
CA ILE A 144 26.24 -0.60 -10.60
C ILE A 144 27.07 -1.79 -10.15
N ALA A 145 27.70 -1.73 -8.97
CA ALA A 145 28.49 -2.81 -8.40
C ALA A 145 27.65 -4.09 -8.21
N LEU A 146 26.44 -3.96 -7.63
CA LEU A 146 25.52 -5.08 -7.50
C LEU A 146 25.15 -5.68 -8.87
N SER A 147 24.90 -4.83 -9.88
CA SER A 147 24.57 -5.32 -11.22
C SER A 147 25.74 -6.07 -11.88
N GLN A 148 26.97 -5.68 -11.60
CA GLN A 148 28.16 -6.41 -12.04
C GLN A 148 28.26 -7.79 -11.36
N TYR A 149 28.13 -7.83 -10.03
CA TYR A 149 28.12 -9.09 -9.29
C TYR A 149 27.05 -10.06 -9.80
N VAL A 150 25.82 -9.57 -9.97
CA VAL A 150 24.70 -10.38 -10.49
C VAL A 150 25.00 -10.91 -11.90
N CYS A 151 25.60 -10.11 -12.76
CA CYS A 151 25.97 -10.54 -14.11
C CYS A 151 27.13 -11.53 -14.15
N GLU A 152 28.10 -11.40 -13.25
CA GLU A 152 29.21 -12.35 -13.09
C GLU A 152 28.73 -13.72 -12.61
N HIS A 153 27.66 -13.76 -11.80
CA HIS A 153 27.09 -14.97 -11.23
C HIS A 153 25.75 -15.38 -11.88
N LYS A 154 25.43 -14.87 -13.07
CA LYS A 154 24.15 -15.06 -13.75
C LYS A 154 23.68 -16.51 -13.83
N ASP A 155 24.60 -17.43 -14.14
CA ASP A 155 24.29 -18.86 -14.34
C ASP A 155 23.87 -19.55 -13.01
N ALA A 156 24.30 -19.03 -11.87
CA ALA A 156 23.94 -19.50 -10.54
C ALA A 156 22.70 -18.78 -9.96
N ILE A 157 22.29 -17.64 -10.55
CA ILE A 157 21.17 -16.84 -10.09
C ILE A 157 19.94 -17.10 -10.94
N SER A 158 19.99 -16.75 -12.24
CA SER A 158 18.84 -16.84 -13.14
C SER A 158 19.23 -16.69 -14.61
N SER A 159 18.66 -17.51 -15.49
CA SER A 159 18.81 -17.36 -16.94
C SER A 159 18.18 -16.07 -17.47
N ASN A 160 17.19 -15.50 -16.75
CA ASN A 160 16.49 -14.28 -17.17
C ASN A 160 17.36 -13.01 -17.07
N ILE A 161 18.51 -13.10 -16.39
CA ILE A 161 19.45 -11.98 -16.21
C ILE A 161 20.28 -11.68 -17.46
N ALA A 162 20.57 -12.68 -18.29
CA ALA A 162 21.49 -12.57 -19.42
C ALA A 162 21.23 -11.35 -20.34
N PRO A 163 20.00 -11.04 -20.79
CA PRO A 163 19.75 -9.88 -21.64
C PRO A 163 20.07 -8.53 -20.96
N CYS A 164 19.98 -8.46 -19.63
CA CYS A 164 20.36 -7.25 -18.90
C CYS A 164 21.87 -7.08 -18.79
N CYS A 165 22.63 -8.18 -18.76
CA CYS A 165 24.08 -8.15 -18.68
C CYS A 165 24.77 -7.70 -19.98
N GLU A 166 24.08 -7.82 -21.12
CA GLU A 166 24.55 -7.30 -22.41
C GLU A 166 24.44 -5.78 -22.54
N LYS A 167 23.64 -5.13 -21.64
CA LYS A 167 23.45 -3.68 -21.67
C LYS A 167 24.66 -2.93 -21.09
N PRO A 168 24.83 -1.64 -21.46
CA PRO A 168 25.81 -0.76 -20.82
C PRO A 168 25.64 -0.76 -19.28
N LEU A 169 26.76 -0.67 -18.54
CA LEU A 169 26.80 -0.75 -17.08
C LEU A 169 25.75 0.11 -16.37
N VAL A 170 25.56 1.34 -16.83
CA VAL A 170 24.61 2.30 -16.24
C VAL A 170 23.14 1.93 -16.47
N GLU A 171 22.84 1.05 -17.41
CA GLU A 171 21.49 0.60 -17.76
C GLU A 171 21.12 -0.74 -17.10
N ARG A 172 22.13 -1.53 -16.67
CA ARG A 172 21.93 -2.85 -16.06
C ARG A 172 21.04 -2.81 -14.83
N PRO A 173 21.24 -1.89 -13.84
CA PRO A 173 20.39 -1.84 -12.65
C PRO A 173 18.90 -1.67 -12.96
N SER A 174 18.56 -0.78 -13.90
CA SER A 174 17.17 -0.54 -14.30
C SER A 174 16.58 -1.75 -15.04
N CYS A 175 17.37 -2.43 -15.86
CA CYS A 175 16.95 -3.65 -16.52
C CYS A 175 16.69 -4.78 -15.51
N LEU A 176 17.64 -5.02 -14.58
CA LEU A 176 17.52 -6.06 -13.57
C LEU A 176 16.33 -5.83 -12.62
N ALA A 177 15.96 -4.56 -12.38
CA ALA A 177 14.78 -4.23 -11.59
C ALA A 177 13.46 -4.68 -12.26
N THR A 178 13.42 -4.75 -13.59
CA THR A 178 12.20 -5.04 -14.38
C THR A 178 12.09 -6.48 -14.87
N ILE A 179 13.07 -7.35 -14.60
CA ILE A 179 12.95 -8.78 -14.97
C ILE A 179 11.85 -9.43 -14.14
N GLU A 180 11.14 -10.35 -14.78
CA GLU A 180 10.12 -11.16 -14.14
C GLU A 180 10.71 -12.17 -13.16
N ASN A 181 9.90 -12.67 -12.24
CA ASN A 181 10.31 -13.71 -11.31
C ASN A 181 10.62 -15.00 -12.08
N ASP A 182 11.60 -15.74 -11.60
CA ASP A 182 11.96 -17.03 -12.17
C ASP A 182 10.84 -18.04 -12.02
N VAL A 183 10.72 -18.91 -13.00
CA VAL A 183 9.92 -20.14 -12.87
C VAL A 183 10.73 -21.14 -12.05
N ARG A 184 10.09 -21.72 -11.04
CA ARG A 184 10.70 -22.77 -10.21
C ARG A 184 11.18 -23.94 -11.06
N SER A 185 12.43 -24.33 -10.92
CA SER A 185 12.96 -25.49 -11.62
C SER A 185 12.28 -26.80 -11.15
N PRO A 186 11.94 -27.70 -12.07
CA PRO A 186 11.44 -29.03 -11.70
C PRO A 186 12.45 -29.89 -10.93
N ASP A 187 13.75 -29.54 -10.98
CA ASP A 187 14.80 -30.22 -10.24
C ASP A 187 14.84 -29.84 -8.75
N LEU A 188 14.15 -28.75 -8.36
CA LEU A 188 14.02 -28.40 -6.95
C LEU A 188 13.04 -29.35 -6.24
N PRO A 189 13.33 -29.73 -4.98
CA PRO A 189 12.42 -30.54 -4.19
C PRO A 189 11.01 -29.92 -4.17
N PRO A 190 9.94 -30.72 -4.27
CA PRO A 190 8.59 -30.18 -4.18
C PRO A 190 8.37 -29.49 -2.82
N PRO A 191 7.50 -28.47 -2.74
CA PRO A 191 7.12 -27.85 -1.48
C PRO A 191 6.65 -28.89 -0.47
N SER A 192 7.25 -28.94 0.73
CA SER A 192 6.91 -29.96 1.74
C SER A 192 5.67 -29.62 2.56
N GLY A 193 5.26 -28.34 2.56
CA GLY A 193 4.17 -27.85 3.41
C GLY A 193 4.55 -27.78 4.90
N GLU A 194 5.79 -28.09 5.27
CA GLU A 194 6.31 -27.96 6.63
C GLU A 194 6.83 -26.55 6.87
N ILE A 195 6.42 -25.93 7.98
CA ILE A 195 6.90 -24.62 8.38
C ILE A 195 8.21 -24.75 9.14
N LEU A 196 8.42 -25.84 9.88
CA LEU A 196 9.52 -26.03 10.80
C LEU A 196 10.27 -27.36 10.56
N LYS A 197 11.62 -27.31 10.75
CA LYS A 197 12.49 -28.48 10.95
C LYS A 197 13.17 -28.35 12.31
N GLU A 198 12.73 -29.11 13.30
CA GLU A 198 12.82 -28.71 14.69
C GLU A 198 13.84 -29.33 15.58
N THR A 199 14.52 -30.41 15.17
CA THR A 199 15.38 -31.18 16.09
C THR A 199 16.56 -30.38 16.65
N GLU A 200 16.98 -29.30 15.97
CA GLU A 200 18.12 -28.45 16.40
C GLU A 200 17.78 -26.94 16.44
N ALA A 201 16.50 -26.57 16.30
CA ALA A 201 16.08 -25.18 16.17
C ALA A 201 16.57 -24.29 17.32
N CYS A 202 16.41 -24.73 18.55
CA CYS A 202 16.81 -23.97 19.74
C CYS A 202 18.32 -23.75 19.82
N LYS A 203 19.11 -24.76 19.49
CA LYS A 203 20.57 -24.64 19.50
C LYS A 203 21.06 -23.69 18.42
N SER A 204 20.62 -23.92 17.19
CA SER A 204 21.00 -23.09 16.02
C SER A 204 20.57 -21.62 16.18
N TYR A 205 19.38 -21.37 16.71
CA TYR A 205 18.88 -20.01 16.98
C TYR A 205 19.72 -19.30 18.06
N THR A 206 20.17 -20.02 19.10
CA THR A 206 20.97 -19.43 20.19
C THR A 206 22.39 -19.12 19.73
N GLU A 207 23.01 -19.99 18.93
CA GLU A 207 24.40 -19.85 18.50
C GLU A 207 24.59 -18.92 17.31
N HIS A 208 23.60 -18.89 16.35
CA HIS A 208 23.71 -18.18 15.06
C HIS A 208 22.37 -17.55 14.65
N LYS A 209 21.84 -16.65 15.47
CA LYS A 209 20.49 -16.10 15.33
C LYS A 209 20.16 -15.58 13.92
N ASP A 210 21.04 -14.79 13.33
CA ASP A 210 20.77 -14.14 12.03
C ASP A 210 20.85 -15.13 10.86
N ASP A 211 21.86 -16.00 10.84
CA ASP A 211 21.99 -17.06 9.82
C ASP A 211 20.82 -18.05 9.91
N TYR A 212 20.36 -18.33 11.14
CA TYR A 212 19.19 -19.19 11.35
C TYR A 212 17.92 -18.58 10.80
N LYS A 213 17.69 -17.27 11.00
CA LYS A 213 16.54 -16.55 10.44
C LYS A 213 16.55 -16.55 8.90
N GLU A 214 17.71 -16.32 8.29
CA GLU A 214 17.86 -16.40 6.83
C GLU A 214 17.56 -17.82 6.32
N SER A 215 18.08 -18.86 6.98
CA SER A 215 17.81 -20.26 6.61
C SER A 215 16.34 -20.65 6.79
N PHE A 216 15.72 -20.14 7.84
CA PHE A 216 14.29 -20.31 8.06
C PHE A 216 13.46 -19.66 6.94
N LEU A 217 13.72 -18.40 6.62
CA LEU A 217 13.04 -17.70 5.52
C LEU A 217 13.26 -18.37 4.18
N PHE A 218 14.49 -18.80 3.89
CA PHE A 218 14.82 -19.53 2.66
C PHE A 218 14.01 -20.82 2.53
N THR A 219 13.85 -21.55 3.62
CA THR A 219 13.06 -22.80 3.65
C THR A 219 11.57 -22.49 3.56
N LEU A 220 11.09 -21.51 4.32
CA LEU A 220 9.68 -21.10 4.34
C LEU A 220 9.20 -20.69 2.95
N THR A 221 9.85 -19.72 2.32
CA THR A 221 9.48 -19.21 0.99
C THR A 221 9.59 -20.27 -0.09
N ARG A 222 10.53 -21.25 0.06
CA ARG A 222 10.67 -22.36 -0.86
C ARG A 222 9.56 -23.40 -0.72
N ASN A 223 9.10 -23.64 0.50
CA ASN A 223 8.06 -24.63 0.82
C ASN A 223 6.65 -24.07 0.68
N HIS A 224 6.49 -22.77 0.78
CA HIS A 224 5.22 -22.05 0.79
C HIS A 224 5.18 -20.90 -0.22
N PRO A 225 5.39 -21.17 -1.51
CA PRO A 225 5.37 -20.12 -2.55
C PRO A 225 4.01 -19.44 -2.73
N GLU A 226 2.95 -20.00 -2.12
CA GLU A 226 1.59 -19.44 -2.10
C GLU A 226 1.42 -18.32 -1.05
N LEU A 227 2.33 -18.19 -0.09
CA LEU A 227 2.24 -17.17 0.95
C LEU A 227 2.71 -15.81 0.43
N SER A 228 2.15 -14.75 0.97
CA SER A 228 2.67 -13.41 0.71
C SER A 228 3.89 -13.11 1.60
N LYS A 229 4.81 -12.31 1.09
CA LYS A 229 5.97 -11.83 1.86
C LYS A 229 5.62 -11.23 3.22
N LEU A 230 4.43 -10.66 3.37
CA LEU A 230 3.97 -10.11 4.65
C LEU A 230 3.54 -11.21 5.63
N ILE A 231 2.96 -12.30 5.11
CA ILE A 231 2.67 -13.50 5.91
C ILE A 231 3.98 -14.16 6.33
N ASP A 232 4.94 -14.29 5.43
CA ASP A 232 6.26 -14.87 5.76
C ASP A 232 6.98 -14.08 6.86
N LEU A 233 6.93 -12.74 6.79
CA LEU A 233 7.49 -11.88 7.84
C LEU A 233 6.77 -12.05 9.19
N GLU A 234 5.44 -12.19 9.17
CA GLU A 234 4.67 -12.41 10.38
C GLU A 234 4.91 -13.81 10.96
N ILE A 235 5.03 -14.83 10.11
CA ILE A 235 5.42 -16.18 10.51
C ILE A 235 6.81 -16.14 11.16
N LEU A 236 7.78 -15.48 10.54
CA LEU A 236 9.12 -15.32 11.13
C LEU A 236 9.03 -14.66 12.51
N HIS A 237 8.29 -13.57 12.65
CA HIS A 237 8.14 -12.87 13.93
C HIS A 237 7.49 -13.74 15.00
N LYS A 238 6.40 -14.42 14.67
CA LYS A 238 5.72 -15.33 15.61
C LYS A 238 6.60 -16.54 15.95
N TYR A 239 7.39 -17.01 14.99
CA TYR A 239 8.32 -18.09 15.21
C TYR A 239 9.48 -17.70 16.12
N GLU A 240 10.04 -16.49 15.96
CA GLU A 240 11.04 -15.96 16.92
C GLU A 240 10.48 -15.94 18.35
N GLN A 241 9.22 -15.49 18.54
CA GLN A 241 8.56 -15.52 19.85
C GLN A 241 8.37 -16.95 20.39
N LEU A 242 8.05 -17.91 19.52
CA LEU A 242 7.94 -19.32 19.90
C LEU A 242 9.30 -19.88 20.34
N LEU A 243 10.37 -19.61 19.61
CA LEU A 243 11.72 -20.04 19.97
C LEU A 243 12.13 -19.46 21.33
N GLU A 244 11.94 -18.15 21.54
CA GLU A 244 12.26 -17.49 22.81
C GLU A 244 11.51 -18.09 23.99
N LYS A 245 10.27 -18.53 23.78
CA LYS A 245 9.45 -19.17 24.81
C LYS A 245 9.79 -20.66 24.98
N CYS A 246 9.79 -21.41 23.86
CA CYS A 246 9.86 -22.87 23.89
C CYS A 246 11.26 -23.38 24.24
N CYS A 247 12.32 -22.68 23.80
CA CYS A 247 13.69 -23.12 24.06
C CYS A 247 14.11 -23.00 25.52
N GLN A 248 13.29 -22.42 26.38
CA GLN A 248 13.48 -22.39 27.84
C GLN A 248 12.85 -23.59 28.55
N LEU A 249 12.07 -24.42 27.83
CA LEU A 249 11.35 -25.56 28.38
C LEU A 249 12.11 -26.87 28.14
N GLU A 250 11.94 -27.84 29.06
CA GLU A 250 12.48 -29.19 28.88
C GLU A 250 11.90 -29.88 27.66
N ASP A 251 10.59 -29.78 27.45
CA ASP A 251 9.87 -30.31 26.27
C ASP A 251 9.69 -29.20 25.21
N HIS A 252 10.79 -28.69 24.71
CA HIS A 252 10.76 -27.67 23.67
C HIS A 252 10.18 -28.17 22.33
N VAL A 253 10.33 -29.46 22.02
CA VAL A 253 9.84 -30.04 20.76
C VAL A 253 8.31 -30.02 20.73
N GLN A 254 7.65 -30.46 21.77
CA GLN A 254 6.18 -30.42 21.86
C GLN A 254 5.65 -28.99 21.85
N CYS A 255 6.36 -28.07 22.51
CA CYS A 255 6.02 -26.65 22.52
C CYS A 255 6.07 -26.06 21.09
N LEU A 256 7.12 -26.33 20.34
CA LEU A 256 7.29 -25.88 18.96
C LEU A 256 6.23 -26.49 18.04
N HIS A 257 5.94 -27.79 18.16
CA HIS A 257 4.90 -28.45 17.39
C HIS A 257 3.52 -27.82 17.60
N THR A 258 3.15 -27.58 18.87
CA THR A 258 1.89 -26.88 19.20
C THR A 258 1.86 -25.47 18.63
N GLY A 259 2.99 -24.77 18.63
CA GLY A 259 3.14 -23.44 18.03
C GLY A 259 2.95 -23.45 16.52
N GLU A 260 3.46 -24.46 15.82
CA GLU A 260 3.27 -24.61 14.36
C GLU A 260 1.80 -24.74 13.99
N GLU A 261 1.05 -25.55 14.72
CA GLU A 261 -0.41 -25.68 14.49
C GLU A 261 -1.13 -24.35 14.67
N GLN A 262 -0.73 -23.53 15.66
CA GLN A 262 -1.27 -22.19 15.85
C GLN A 262 -0.92 -21.25 14.68
N LEU A 263 0.27 -21.35 14.10
CA LEU A 263 0.66 -20.57 12.92
C LEU A 263 -0.18 -20.94 11.69
N LYS A 264 -0.42 -22.22 11.46
CA LYS A 264 -1.30 -22.71 10.37
C LYS A 264 -2.72 -22.18 10.51
N LEU A 265 -3.29 -22.19 11.72
CA LEU A 265 -4.62 -21.63 12.00
C LEU A 265 -4.65 -20.11 11.76
N TYR A 266 -3.59 -19.41 12.10
CA TYR A 266 -3.46 -17.97 11.86
C TYR A 266 -3.45 -17.63 10.37
N ILE A 267 -2.69 -18.36 9.55
CA ILE A 267 -2.65 -18.20 8.09
C ILE A 267 -4.05 -18.40 7.49
N ASN A 268 -4.74 -19.49 7.88
CA ASN A 268 -6.09 -19.78 7.41
C ASN A 268 -7.07 -18.65 7.74
N LYS A 269 -7.02 -18.11 8.94
CA LYS A 269 -7.84 -16.96 9.36
C LYS A 269 -7.63 -15.73 8.47
N ILE A 270 -6.38 -15.41 8.14
CA ILE A 270 -6.06 -14.28 7.25
C ILE A 270 -6.66 -14.49 5.86
N ASN A 271 -6.48 -15.68 5.30
CA ASN A 271 -7.00 -16.04 3.99
C ASN A 271 -8.54 -15.92 3.94
N GLU A 272 -9.23 -16.39 4.98
CA GLU A 272 -10.67 -16.24 5.11
C GLU A 272 -11.12 -14.78 5.18
N VAL A 273 -10.43 -13.94 5.92
CA VAL A 273 -10.76 -12.51 6.01
C VAL A 273 -10.61 -11.82 4.66
N VAL A 274 -9.54 -12.07 3.93
CA VAL A 274 -9.37 -11.51 2.57
C VAL A 274 -10.48 -11.99 1.64
N LYS A 275 -10.78 -13.27 1.65
CA LYS A 275 -11.85 -13.87 0.84
C LYS A 275 -13.21 -13.25 1.15
N ASN A 276 -13.54 -13.07 2.44
CA ASN A 276 -14.80 -12.49 2.86
C ASN A 276 -14.90 -11.01 2.44
N ASN A 277 -13.84 -10.23 2.58
CA ASN A 277 -13.79 -8.85 2.10
C ASN A 277 -13.98 -8.76 0.57
N CYS A 278 -13.36 -9.66 -0.19
CA CYS A 278 -13.53 -9.69 -1.63
C CYS A 278 -14.95 -10.12 -2.05
N ASN A 279 -15.56 -11.05 -1.33
CA ASN A 279 -16.96 -11.43 -1.57
C ASN A 279 -17.89 -10.26 -1.29
N ASN A 280 -17.71 -9.57 -0.15
CA ASN A 280 -18.48 -8.39 0.20
C ASN A 280 -18.34 -7.29 -0.87
N TYR A 281 -17.09 -6.99 -1.30
CA TYR A 281 -16.86 -6.03 -2.38
C TYR A 281 -17.60 -6.38 -3.68
N LYS A 282 -17.62 -7.65 -4.07
CA LYS A 282 -18.34 -8.14 -5.27
C LYS A 282 -19.85 -8.03 -5.12
N GLU A 283 -20.37 -8.22 -3.92
CA GLU A 283 -21.80 -8.18 -3.62
C GLU A 283 -22.34 -6.75 -3.59
N ILE A 284 -21.69 -5.85 -2.83
CA ILE A 284 -22.20 -4.48 -2.60
C ILE A 284 -21.63 -3.43 -3.55
N GLY A 285 -20.50 -3.71 -4.22
CA GLY A 285 -19.82 -2.77 -5.12
C GLY A 285 -18.92 -1.76 -4.40
N GLY A 286 -18.06 -1.11 -5.18
CA GLY A 286 -16.96 -0.28 -4.66
C GLY A 286 -17.41 0.91 -3.81
N TYR A 287 -18.50 1.59 -4.19
CA TYR A 287 -18.99 2.74 -3.45
C TYR A 287 -19.50 2.38 -2.05
N PHE A 288 -20.29 1.31 -1.92
CA PHE A 288 -20.81 0.90 -0.62
C PHE A 288 -19.71 0.27 0.24
N PHE A 289 -18.81 -0.48 -0.37
CA PHE A 289 -17.62 -1.02 0.30
C PHE A 289 -16.74 0.10 0.87
N GLN A 290 -16.51 1.18 0.10
CA GLN A 290 -15.81 2.37 0.59
C GLN A 290 -16.54 3.01 1.78
N ASN A 291 -17.86 3.09 1.74
CA ASN A 291 -18.66 3.70 2.81
C ASN A 291 -18.61 2.90 4.12
N GLU A 292 -18.54 1.57 4.08
CA GLU A 292 -18.31 0.75 5.28
C GLU A 292 -16.99 1.14 5.98
N TYR A 293 -15.90 1.27 5.19
CA TYR A 293 -14.63 1.73 5.74
C TYR A 293 -14.67 3.20 6.17
N LEU A 294 -15.45 4.05 5.50
CA LEU A 294 -15.63 5.45 5.88
C LEU A 294 -16.31 5.55 7.24
N ILE A 295 -17.37 4.78 7.47
CA ILE A 295 -18.02 4.67 8.79
C ILE A 295 -16.99 4.25 9.84
N LYS A 296 -16.26 3.18 9.58
CA LYS A 296 -15.26 2.64 10.50
C LYS A 296 -14.14 3.64 10.81
N TYR A 297 -13.53 4.24 9.80
CA TYR A 297 -12.41 5.17 10.01
C TYR A 297 -12.88 6.52 10.59
N SER A 298 -14.12 6.94 10.32
CA SER A 298 -14.70 8.10 11.00
C SER A 298 -14.89 7.88 12.52
N LYS A 299 -15.08 6.63 12.95
CA LYS A 299 -15.12 6.25 14.39
C LYS A 299 -13.70 6.17 14.98
N ILE A 300 -12.73 5.62 14.25
CA ILE A 300 -11.38 5.35 14.73
C ILE A 300 -10.50 6.61 14.71
N ILE A 301 -10.63 7.46 13.69
CA ILE A 301 -9.81 8.67 13.48
C ILE A 301 -10.72 9.89 13.26
N PRO A 302 -11.63 10.20 14.19
CA PRO A 302 -12.59 11.29 14.00
C PRO A 302 -11.94 12.68 13.89
N GLN A 303 -10.70 12.84 14.38
CA GLN A 303 -9.92 14.08 14.26
C GLN A 303 -9.49 14.38 12.83
N ALA A 304 -9.38 13.37 11.96
CA ALA A 304 -8.98 13.57 10.59
C ALA A 304 -10.06 14.35 9.80
N PRO A 305 -9.68 15.30 8.92
CA PRO A 305 -10.63 15.96 8.04
C PRO A 305 -11.40 14.92 7.20
N THR A 306 -12.68 15.21 6.93
CA THR A 306 -13.54 14.31 6.15
C THR A 306 -12.94 14.01 4.76
N SER A 307 -12.30 14.99 4.12
CA SER A 307 -11.58 14.80 2.85
C SER A 307 -10.44 13.77 2.96
N LYS A 308 -9.74 13.73 4.11
CA LYS A 308 -8.67 12.75 4.34
C LYS A 308 -9.24 11.35 4.58
N LEU A 309 -10.35 11.24 5.31
CA LEU A 309 -11.03 9.97 5.51
C LEU A 309 -11.54 9.38 4.18
N ILE A 310 -12.13 10.23 3.32
CA ILE A 310 -12.56 9.82 1.97
C ILE A 310 -11.36 9.34 1.14
N GLU A 311 -10.23 10.08 1.16
CA GLU A 311 -8.99 9.66 0.45
C GLU A 311 -8.48 8.29 0.93
N LEU A 312 -8.41 8.08 2.25
CA LEU A 312 -7.93 6.81 2.82
C LEU A 312 -8.85 5.64 2.46
N THR A 313 -10.16 5.83 2.54
CA THR A 313 -11.14 4.78 2.23
C THR A 313 -11.27 4.52 0.72
N GLU A 314 -11.04 5.52 -0.12
CA GLU A 314 -10.91 5.34 -1.57
C GLU A 314 -9.70 4.44 -1.90
N LYS A 315 -8.57 4.60 -1.19
CA LYS A 315 -7.43 3.69 -1.34
C LYS A 315 -7.79 2.25 -0.97
N VAL A 316 -8.58 2.03 0.11
CA VAL A 316 -9.07 0.69 0.48
C VAL A 316 -9.96 0.09 -0.61
N ALA A 317 -10.90 0.86 -1.15
CA ALA A 317 -11.77 0.40 -2.22
C ALA A 317 -10.98 0.06 -3.50
N LYS A 318 -9.95 0.85 -3.84
CA LYS A 318 -9.04 0.56 -4.96
C LYS A 318 -8.21 -0.71 -4.75
N VAL A 319 -7.86 -1.04 -3.51
CA VAL A 319 -7.23 -2.35 -3.21
C VAL A 319 -8.20 -3.47 -3.55
N ALA A 320 -9.45 -3.40 -3.13
CA ALA A 320 -10.45 -4.41 -3.43
C ALA A 320 -10.73 -4.50 -4.94
N GLU A 321 -10.86 -3.36 -5.63
CA GLU A 321 -11.02 -3.27 -7.09
C GLU A 321 -9.87 -3.99 -7.81
N LYS A 322 -8.62 -3.72 -7.41
CA LYS A 322 -7.43 -4.30 -8.02
C LYS A 322 -7.31 -5.80 -7.75
N CYS A 323 -7.60 -6.23 -6.52
CA CYS A 323 -7.20 -7.56 -6.06
C CYS A 323 -8.31 -8.60 -6.13
N CYS A 324 -9.60 -8.21 -5.96
CA CYS A 324 -10.69 -9.16 -5.82
C CYS A 324 -11.12 -9.85 -7.14
N HIS A 325 -10.58 -9.41 -8.29
CA HIS A 325 -10.78 -10.06 -9.58
C HIS A 325 -9.80 -11.20 -9.85
N LEU A 326 -8.73 -11.28 -9.07
CA LEU A 326 -7.71 -12.31 -9.19
C LEU A 326 -8.23 -13.67 -8.67
N ASP A 327 -7.52 -14.75 -8.98
CA ASP A 327 -7.77 -16.05 -8.34
C ASP A 327 -7.41 -16.01 -6.85
N SER A 328 -7.86 -17.01 -6.08
CA SER A 328 -7.80 -16.98 -4.61
C SER A 328 -6.40 -16.75 -4.05
N ASN A 329 -5.36 -17.34 -4.64
CA ASN A 329 -3.99 -17.20 -4.15
C ASN A 329 -3.46 -15.79 -4.43
N HIS A 330 -3.62 -15.30 -5.65
CA HIS A 330 -3.21 -13.96 -6.02
C HIS A 330 -4.04 -12.85 -5.34
N GLN A 331 -5.31 -13.13 -4.96
CA GLN A 331 -6.12 -12.21 -4.15
C GLN A 331 -5.45 -11.91 -2.82
N VAL A 332 -5.01 -12.94 -2.09
CA VAL A 332 -4.39 -12.78 -0.77
C VAL A 332 -3.10 -11.99 -0.88
N LEU A 333 -2.21 -12.37 -1.81
CA LEU A 333 -0.96 -11.66 -2.07
C LEU A 333 -1.20 -10.17 -2.34
N CYS A 334 -2.06 -9.89 -3.33
CA CYS A 334 -2.38 -8.53 -3.75
C CYS A 334 -3.03 -7.71 -2.61
N ALA A 335 -4.02 -8.28 -1.92
CA ALA A 335 -4.76 -7.58 -0.88
C ALA A 335 -3.87 -7.19 0.30
N LEU A 336 -3.04 -8.10 0.80
CA LEU A 336 -2.17 -7.85 1.94
C LEU A 336 -1.14 -6.77 1.63
N GLU A 337 -0.44 -6.87 0.51
CA GLU A 337 0.59 -5.90 0.13
C GLU A 337 0.04 -4.48 -0.08
N ASN A 338 -1.12 -4.37 -0.73
CA ASN A 338 -1.69 -3.05 -0.98
C ASN A 338 -2.40 -2.48 0.26
N THR A 339 -3.01 -3.33 1.10
CA THR A 339 -3.61 -2.90 2.36
C THR A 339 -2.55 -2.40 3.35
N ASP A 340 -1.38 -3.05 3.42
CA ASP A 340 -0.30 -2.59 4.28
C ASP A 340 0.18 -1.16 3.93
N LYS A 341 0.21 -0.80 2.65
CA LYS A 341 0.50 0.57 2.20
C LYS A 341 -0.57 1.58 2.68
N VAL A 342 -1.85 1.18 2.68
CA VAL A 342 -2.93 2.03 3.21
C VAL A 342 -2.78 2.21 4.72
N ILE A 343 -2.52 1.13 5.45
CA ILE A 343 -2.26 1.19 6.89
C ILE A 343 -1.02 2.04 7.20
N GLY A 344 0.05 1.92 6.42
CA GLY A 344 1.21 2.79 6.51
C GLY A 344 0.85 4.28 6.36
N SER A 345 -0.07 4.61 5.45
CA SER A 345 -0.58 5.98 5.29
C SER A 345 -1.39 6.47 6.49
N ILE A 346 -2.14 5.58 7.17
CA ILE A 346 -2.85 5.90 8.42
C ILE A 346 -1.86 6.17 9.54
N CYS A 347 -0.84 5.32 9.68
CA CYS A 347 0.18 5.46 10.70
C CYS A 347 1.00 6.75 10.52
N SER A 348 1.43 7.06 9.30
CA SER A 348 2.14 8.31 8.99
C SER A 348 1.28 9.53 9.29
N TYR A 349 -0.01 9.51 8.92
CA TYR A 349 -0.94 10.59 9.23
C TYR A 349 -1.11 10.79 10.75
N HIS A 350 -1.19 9.68 11.51
CA HIS A 350 -1.26 9.74 12.99
C HIS A 350 0.01 10.37 13.59
N GLU A 351 1.20 10.00 13.12
CA GLU A 351 2.47 10.54 13.60
C GLU A 351 2.58 12.06 13.36
N GLU A 352 2.05 12.55 12.24
CA GLU A 352 2.07 13.98 11.90
C GLU A 352 1.02 14.79 12.70
N HIS A 353 -0.13 14.21 13.03
CA HIS A 353 -1.29 14.93 13.56
C HIS A 353 -1.71 14.50 14.97
N ASN A 354 -1.01 13.54 15.56
CA ASN A 354 -1.28 13.01 16.91
C ASN A 354 -2.79 12.75 17.17
N THR A 355 -3.38 11.90 16.32
CA THR A 355 -4.79 11.52 16.40
C THR A 355 -5.07 10.53 17.54
N ASN A 356 -5.91 9.54 17.35
CA ASN A 356 -6.25 8.54 18.35
C ASN A 356 -5.02 7.77 18.89
N LYS A 357 -4.77 7.80 20.20
CA LYS A 357 -3.65 7.13 20.86
C LYS A 357 -3.62 5.60 20.66
N GLN A 358 -4.77 4.96 20.46
CA GLN A 358 -4.84 3.52 20.19
C GLN A 358 -4.20 3.17 18.85
N ILE A 359 -4.22 4.08 17.87
CA ILE A 359 -3.54 3.91 16.58
C ILE A 359 -2.02 3.89 16.78
N CYS A 360 -1.47 4.69 17.70
CA CYS A 360 -0.05 4.66 18.03
C CYS A 360 0.40 3.23 18.37
N HIS A 361 -0.32 2.58 19.28
CA HIS A 361 -0.03 1.19 19.68
C HIS A 361 -0.12 0.21 18.50
N CYS A 362 -1.15 0.32 17.66
CA CYS A 362 -1.27 -0.52 16.48
C CYS A 362 -0.12 -0.28 15.48
N CYS A 363 0.32 0.96 15.33
CA CYS A 363 1.39 1.32 14.40
C CYS A 363 2.79 0.92 14.89
N GLU A 364 2.96 0.60 16.17
CA GLU A 364 4.18 -0.01 16.71
C GLU A 364 4.32 -1.47 16.34
N SER A 365 3.22 -2.15 16.05
CA SER A 365 3.21 -3.53 15.57
C SER A 365 3.76 -3.65 14.15
N SER A 366 4.16 -4.86 13.76
CA SER A 366 4.69 -5.09 12.41
C SER A 366 3.58 -5.44 11.40
N PHE A 367 3.68 -4.93 10.18
CA PHE A 367 2.94 -5.32 8.98
C PHE A 367 1.48 -5.77 9.19
N ILE A 368 1.18 -7.08 9.03
CA ILE A 368 -0.17 -7.64 9.13
C ILE A 368 -0.78 -7.41 10.51
N SER A 369 0.01 -7.48 11.58
CA SER A 369 -0.46 -7.20 12.93
C SER A 369 -1.00 -5.78 13.10
N ARG A 370 -0.46 -4.78 12.36
CA ARG A 370 -1.02 -3.41 12.31
C ARG A 370 -2.43 -3.40 11.77
N TRP A 371 -2.65 -4.11 10.66
CA TRP A 371 -3.95 -4.19 10.01
C TRP A 371 -4.99 -4.83 10.93
N GLU A 372 -4.68 -5.98 11.55
CA GLU A 372 -5.58 -6.64 12.48
C GLU A 372 -5.89 -5.74 13.69
N CYS A 373 -4.86 -5.09 14.25
CA CYS A 373 -5.01 -4.15 15.35
C CYS A 373 -5.95 -2.99 15.00
N ILE A 374 -5.69 -2.26 13.93
CA ILE A 374 -6.51 -1.11 13.51
C ILE A 374 -7.94 -1.53 13.16
N ASN A 375 -8.11 -2.70 12.54
CA ASN A 375 -9.42 -3.21 12.20
C ASN A 375 -10.26 -3.64 13.40
N ASN A 376 -9.65 -3.92 14.53
CA ASN A 376 -10.34 -4.27 15.77
C ASN A 376 -10.57 -3.06 16.71
N LEU A 377 -10.11 -1.85 16.32
CA LEU A 377 -10.38 -0.65 17.10
C LEU A 377 -11.87 -0.25 17.02
N GLY A 378 -12.41 0.11 18.17
CA GLY A 378 -13.69 0.78 18.28
C GLY A 378 -13.57 2.30 18.10
N PRO A 379 -14.68 3.04 18.40
CA PRO A 379 -14.65 4.50 18.42
C PRO A 379 -13.59 5.04 19.39
N ASP A 380 -12.93 6.15 19.01
CA ASP A 380 -11.94 6.80 19.86
C ASP A 380 -12.54 7.27 21.18
N PRO A 381 -12.13 6.69 22.33
CA PRO A 381 -12.72 7.04 23.63
C PRO A 381 -12.32 8.44 24.12
N SER A 382 -11.31 9.05 23.51
CA SER A 382 -10.84 10.40 23.86
C SER A 382 -11.49 11.51 23.03
N TYR A 383 -12.27 11.13 22.01
CA TYR A 383 -12.90 12.08 21.10
C TYR A 383 -14.16 12.71 21.73
N VAL A 384 -14.24 14.03 21.66
CA VAL A 384 -15.43 14.77 22.06
C VAL A 384 -16.24 15.11 20.81
N PRO A 385 -17.39 14.44 20.57
CA PRO A 385 -18.18 14.65 19.37
C PRO A 385 -18.72 16.08 19.29
N PRO A 386 -18.57 16.77 18.14
CA PRO A 386 -19.23 18.04 17.91
C PRO A 386 -20.73 17.83 17.65
N PRO A 387 -21.57 18.88 17.81
CA PRO A 387 -22.95 18.80 17.37
C PRO A 387 -23.03 18.57 15.87
N PHE A 388 -24.00 17.76 15.43
CA PHE A 388 -24.20 17.46 14.01
C PHE A 388 -24.67 18.72 13.27
N LYS A 389 -23.78 19.32 12.51
CA LYS A 389 -24.05 20.50 11.66
C LYS A 389 -23.45 20.27 10.29
N PRO A 390 -24.13 19.52 9.42
CA PRO A 390 -23.58 19.12 8.14
C PRO A 390 -23.57 20.30 7.16
N LYS A 391 -22.37 20.82 6.88
CA LYS A 391 -22.16 21.89 5.88
C LYS A 391 -22.54 21.48 4.46
N THR A 392 -22.64 20.20 4.19
CA THR A 392 -23.00 19.66 2.88
C THR A 392 -24.44 20.02 2.48
N LEU A 393 -25.34 20.25 3.44
CA LEU A 393 -26.69 20.71 3.17
C LEU A 393 -26.74 22.18 2.72
N ASP A 394 -25.71 22.97 3.02
CA ASP A 394 -25.58 24.37 2.60
C ASP A 394 -25.25 24.51 1.10
N ALA A 395 -24.86 23.41 0.42
CA ALA A 395 -24.48 23.37 -0.98
C ALA A 395 -25.34 22.35 -1.77
N PRO A 396 -26.64 22.61 -1.94
CA PRO A 396 -27.58 21.71 -2.59
C PRO A 396 -27.25 21.41 -4.06
N GLU A 397 -26.51 22.28 -4.74
CA GLU A 397 -26.02 22.07 -6.10
C GLU A 397 -25.12 20.83 -6.23
N ASN A 398 -24.34 20.50 -5.18
CA ASN A 398 -23.49 19.31 -5.16
C ASN A 398 -24.32 18.03 -4.97
N LEU A 399 -25.34 18.09 -4.09
CA LEU A 399 -26.24 16.95 -3.81
C LEU A 399 -27.18 16.64 -4.98
N CYS A 400 -27.52 17.66 -5.79
CA CYS A 400 -28.38 17.56 -6.96
C CYS A 400 -27.60 17.67 -8.29
N SER A 401 -26.29 17.46 -8.24
CA SER A 401 -25.43 17.51 -9.43
C SER A 401 -25.75 16.38 -10.41
N PRO A 402 -25.70 16.64 -11.73
CA PRO A 402 -25.77 15.58 -12.73
C PRO A 402 -24.50 14.69 -12.73
N ASN A 403 -23.43 15.13 -12.08
CA ASN A 403 -22.20 14.35 -11.92
C ASN A 403 -22.32 13.47 -10.69
N GLU A 404 -22.42 12.15 -10.92
CA GLU A 404 -22.60 11.15 -9.86
C GLU A 404 -21.44 11.15 -8.84
N GLU A 405 -20.19 11.34 -9.27
CA GLU A 405 -19.03 11.40 -8.38
C GLU A 405 -19.15 12.56 -7.37
N THR A 406 -19.64 13.72 -7.83
CA THR A 406 -19.88 14.89 -6.97
C THR A 406 -20.94 14.58 -5.92
N VAL A 407 -22.03 13.94 -6.33
CA VAL A 407 -23.12 13.52 -5.44
C VAL A 407 -22.61 12.50 -4.41
N GLN A 408 -21.88 11.49 -4.85
CA GLN A 408 -21.32 10.46 -3.97
C GLN A 408 -20.38 11.05 -2.92
N LYS A 409 -19.46 11.94 -3.31
CA LYS A 409 -18.54 12.62 -2.38
C LYS A 409 -19.30 13.49 -1.37
N SER A 410 -20.36 14.16 -1.78
CA SER A 410 -21.21 14.95 -0.89
C SER A 410 -21.94 14.08 0.14
N LYS A 411 -22.47 12.92 -0.28
CA LYS A 411 -23.08 11.93 0.62
C LYS A 411 -22.07 11.35 1.61
N GLN A 412 -20.87 11.05 1.15
CA GLN A 412 -19.76 10.60 2.01
C GLN A 412 -19.37 11.65 3.05
N GLY A 413 -19.41 12.93 2.66
CA GLY A 413 -19.23 14.04 3.59
C GLY A 413 -20.25 14.03 4.73
N LEU A 414 -21.53 13.93 4.37
CA LEU A 414 -22.61 13.82 5.35
C LEU A 414 -22.51 12.61 6.26
N LEU A 415 -22.21 11.44 5.69
CA LEU A 415 -22.04 10.20 6.42
C LEU A 415 -20.91 10.33 7.45
N SER A 416 -19.75 10.85 7.04
CA SER A 416 -18.62 11.07 7.94
C SER A 416 -18.96 12.08 9.06
N ASP A 417 -19.65 13.19 8.74
CA ASP A 417 -20.05 14.19 9.73
C ASP A 417 -21.05 13.63 10.75
N LEU A 418 -22.00 12.79 10.31
CA LEU A 418 -22.94 12.10 11.20
C LEU A 418 -22.19 11.16 12.14
N ILE A 419 -21.32 10.31 11.62
CA ILE A 419 -20.54 9.35 12.44
C ILE A 419 -19.65 10.09 13.43
N LYS A 420 -19.00 11.19 13.03
CA LYS A 420 -18.19 12.00 13.95
C LYS A 420 -19.01 12.65 15.06
N SER A 421 -20.24 13.04 14.78
CA SER A 421 -21.13 13.60 15.80
C SER A 421 -21.75 12.54 16.72
N LYS A 422 -21.92 11.31 16.21
CA LYS A 422 -22.47 10.17 16.94
C LYS A 422 -21.61 8.91 16.72
N PRO A 423 -20.41 8.80 17.30
CA PRO A 423 -19.51 7.66 17.04
C PRO A 423 -20.07 6.30 17.44
N ASN A 424 -20.99 6.28 18.41
CA ASN A 424 -21.66 5.08 18.93
C ASN A 424 -23.08 4.89 18.37
N ILE A 425 -23.43 5.53 17.25
CA ILE A 425 -24.76 5.37 16.62
C ILE A 425 -25.02 3.89 16.32
N PRO A 426 -26.16 3.32 16.74
CA PRO A 426 -26.54 1.96 16.39
C PRO A 426 -26.72 1.80 14.88
N ASP A 427 -26.44 0.60 14.36
CA ASP A 427 -26.51 0.34 12.92
C ASP A 427 -27.94 0.51 12.38
N GLU A 428 -28.96 0.17 13.18
CA GLU A 428 -30.38 0.39 12.83
C GLU A 428 -30.70 1.90 12.71
N GLU A 429 -30.25 2.71 13.67
CA GLU A 429 -30.46 4.17 13.63
C GLU A 429 -29.71 4.80 12.45
N LEU A 430 -28.49 4.34 12.17
CA LEU A 430 -27.72 4.77 11.03
C LEU A 430 -28.42 4.44 9.69
N ALA A 431 -28.95 3.22 9.58
CA ALA A 431 -29.66 2.78 8.37
C ALA A 431 -30.91 3.64 8.12
N VAL A 432 -31.71 3.90 9.17
CA VAL A 432 -32.89 4.79 9.08
C VAL A 432 -32.48 6.21 8.68
N GLY A 433 -31.41 6.74 9.26
CA GLY A 433 -30.85 8.05 8.91
C GLY A 433 -30.40 8.15 7.45
N ILE A 434 -29.76 7.12 6.93
CA ILE A 434 -29.36 7.05 5.51
C ILE A 434 -30.58 7.04 4.57
N LEU A 435 -31.62 6.26 4.91
CA LEU A 435 -32.88 6.23 4.14
C LEU A 435 -33.59 7.58 4.14
N ALA A 436 -33.77 8.19 5.30
CA ALA A 436 -34.39 9.50 5.44
C ALA A 436 -33.63 10.59 4.67
N PHE A 437 -32.29 10.52 4.67
CA PHE A 437 -31.47 11.42 3.86
C PHE A 437 -31.67 11.19 2.33
N ARG A 438 -31.80 9.94 1.91
CA ARG A 438 -32.05 9.60 0.49
C ARG A 438 -33.39 10.17 0.02
N GLU A 439 -34.44 10.07 0.87
CA GLU A 439 -35.76 10.65 0.60
C GLU A 439 -35.69 12.19 0.53
N LEU A 440 -35.05 12.83 1.52
CA LEU A 440 -34.81 14.27 1.54
C LEU A 440 -34.14 14.74 0.24
N GLN A 441 -33.06 14.02 -0.21
CA GLN A 441 -32.36 14.36 -1.43
C GLN A 441 -33.28 14.25 -2.66
N THR A 442 -34.04 13.17 -2.76
CA THR A 442 -34.95 12.94 -3.89
C THR A 442 -35.98 14.04 -3.97
N ASP A 443 -36.63 14.37 -2.85
CA ASP A 443 -37.63 15.42 -2.76
C ASP A 443 -37.05 16.80 -3.10
N CYS A 444 -35.94 17.15 -2.44
CA CYS A 444 -35.40 18.51 -2.59
C CYS A 444 -34.70 18.75 -3.93
N CYS A 445 -34.17 17.72 -4.56
CA CYS A 445 -33.60 17.86 -5.90
C CYS A 445 -34.68 18.01 -6.99
N ALA A 446 -35.91 17.55 -6.73
CA ALA A 446 -37.05 17.74 -7.60
C ALA A 446 -37.81 19.07 -7.35
N ALA A 447 -37.55 19.75 -6.23
CA ALA A 447 -38.21 21.00 -5.88
C ALA A 447 -37.77 22.18 -6.76
N GLU A 448 -38.67 23.13 -7.01
CA GLU A 448 -38.37 24.38 -7.72
C GLU A 448 -37.30 25.21 -6.98
N ASN A 449 -37.44 25.35 -5.67
CA ASN A 449 -36.45 26.00 -4.80
C ASN A 449 -35.72 24.97 -3.97
N LYS A 450 -34.68 24.40 -4.55
CA LYS A 450 -33.85 23.35 -3.90
C LYS A 450 -33.27 23.82 -2.57
N LYS A 451 -32.75 25.04 -2.53
CA LYS A 451 -32.13 25.59 -1.33
C LYS A 451 -33.10 25.67 -0.17
N GLU A 452 -34.25 26.27 -0.38
CA GLU A 452 -35.32 26.41 0.66
C GLU A 452 -35.79 25.03 1.17
N CYS A 453 -35.88 24.04 0.26
CA CYS A 453 -36.23 22.67 0.64
C CYS A 453 -35.18 22.05 1.57
N PHE A 454 -33.91 22.16 1.22
CA PHE A 454 -32.81 21.63 2.08
C PHE A 454 -32.70 22.43 3.39
N ASP A 455 -32.87 23.74 3.37
CA ASP A 455 -32.88 24.60 4.56
C ASP A 455 -33.99 24.20 5.54
N THR A 456 -35.19 23.86 5.01
CA THR A 456 -36.35 23.55 5.84
C THR A 456 -36.42 22.07 6.26
N LYS A 457 -36.52 21.17 5.26
CA LYS A 457 -36.63 19.72 5.51
C LYS A 457 -35.32 19.12 6.05
N GLY A 458 -34.17 19.62 5.56
CA GLY A 458 -32.86 19.20 6.01
C GLY A 458 -32.59 19.56 7.46
N GLN A 459 -32.98 20.78 7.91
CA GLN A 459 -32.89 21.19 9.31
C GLN A 459 -33.73 20.26 10.20
N LYS A 460 -34.95 19.91 9.80
CA LYS A 460 -35.81 18.98 10.52
C LYS A 460 -35.16 17.60 10.64
N LEU A 461 -34.56 17.07 9.57
CA LEU A 461 -33.86 15.79 9.61
C LEU A 461 -32.63 15.85 10.54
N VAL A 462 -31.88 16.96 10.54
CA VAL A 462 -30.75 17.17 11.46
C VAL A 462 -31.21 17.10 12.92
N GLU A 463 -32.33 17.77 13.26
CA GLU A 463 -32.91 17.75 14.60
C GLU A 463 -33.37 16.33 15.01
N GLN A 464 -34.00 15.59 14.10
CA GLN A 464 -34.40 14.20 14.33
C GLN A 464 -33.18 13.28 14.57
N LEU A 465 -32.13 13.43 13.75
CA LEU A 465 -30.89 12.69 13.91
C LEU A 465 -30.18 13.04 15.21
N GLN A 466 -30.24 14.29 15.68
CA GLN A 466 -29.67 14.72 16.95
C GLN A 466 -30.42 14.14 18.16
N SER A 467 -31.75 14.13 18.10
CA SER A 467 -32.60 13.65 19.20
C SER A 467 -32.71 12.13 19.30
N GLY A 468 -32.28 11.39 18.26
CA GLY A 468 -32.45 9.93 18.18
C GLY A 468 -33.91 9.49 17.92
N HIS A 469 -34.77 10.41 17.53
CA HIS A 469 -36.18 10.16 17.22
C HIS A 469 -36.45 10.41 15.73
N ILE A 470 -36.02 9.45 14.89
CA ILE A 470 -36.42 9.47 13.49
C ILE A 470 -37.79 8.78 13.43
N THR A 471 -38.87 9.59 13.35
CA THR A 471 -40.22 9.06 13.10
C THR A 471 -40.35 8.77 11.60
N GLU A 472 -40.86 7.57 11.29
CA GLU A 472 -41.29 7.19 9.96
C GLU A 472 -42.24 8.21 9.31
#